data_6df42493b7d61083866c7205ad0d01c9
#
_entry.id   6df42493b7d61083866c7205ad0d01c9
#
_cell.length_a   1.000
_cell.length_b   1.000
_cell.length_c   1.000
_cell.angle_alpha   90.00
_cell.angle_beta   90.00
_cell.angle_gamma   90.00
#
_symmetry.space_group_name_H-M   'P 1'
#
loop_
_entity.id
_entity.type
_entity.pdbx_description
1 polymer ?
#
loop_
_entity_poly.entity_id
_entity_poly.type
_entity_poly.pdbx_seq_one_letter_code
_entity_poly.pdbx_strand_id
1 'polypeptide(L)'
;MIRLGDYNTLSILRRTEHGLYLGGDEKSGDILLPQRFVKPEMHIGEALEVFVYLDQEERIIATTERPLAKVGEFAYLEVAWTNQYGAFLRWGLMKDLFCPFREQKQRMQRGKGYIVYVKVDEESYRLMATAKVEKYLTDANEAETFPKHGDACDCLVWQKTDLGFKVIVDNRYQGQLYDNQIFQPLRTGDRLSAFVDHVRQDGKVDVTLQPTGRRQTLDFAEVLLRYLYENGGRCNLSDHSSAELIADRFHVSKKTFKKAVGDLYRRRLVTIGEEGILLAE
;
A
#
# COMPACT_ATOMS: atom_id res chain seq x y z
N MET A 1 5.16 -21.77 -17.68
CA MET A 1 4.09 -20.97 -18.32
C MET A 1 4.35 -19.50 -18.00
N ILE A 2 4.31 -18.62 -19.01
CA ILE A 2 4.51 -17.19 -18.86
C ILE A 2 3.31 -16.56 -18.13
N ARG A 3 3.63 -15.75 -17.12
CA ARG A 3 2.64 -14.97 -16.37
C ARG A 3 2.58 -13.56 -16.94
N LEU A 4 1.54 -13.30 -17.75
CA LEU A 4 1.28 -11.98 -18.32
C LEU A 4 0.89 -10.99 -17.21
N GLY A 5 1.50 -9.80 -17.21
CA GLY A 5 1.28 -8.80 -16.18
C GLY A 5 1.93 -9.11 -14.83
N ASP A 6 2.95 -9.96 -14.82
CA ASP A 6 3.72 -10.33 -13.62
C ASP A 6 5.21 -10.50 -13.96
N TYR A 7 6.03 -10.64 -12.93
CA TYR A 7 7.46 -10.93 -13.07
C TYR A 7 7.69 -12.40 -13.43
N ASN A 8 8.59 -12.61 -14.39
CA ASN A 8 9.01 -13.92 -14.84
C ASN A 8 10.55 -13.98 -14.85
N THR A 9 11.12 -15.10 -14.46
CA THR A 9 12.55 -15.35 -14.58
C THR A 9 12.78 -16.15 -15.84
N LEU A 10 13.42 -15.52 -16.86
CA LEU A 10 13.57 -16.08 -18.21
C LEU A 10 15.06 -16.13 -18.60
N SER A 11 15.47 -17.17 -19.33
CA SER A 11 16.84 -17.29 -19.81
C SER A 11 17.06 -16.45 -21.08
N ILE A 12 18.19 -15.78 -21.18
CA ILE A 12 18.61 -15.04 -22.37
C ILE A 12 19.05 -16.05 -23.45
N LEU A 13 18.34 -16.11 -24.57
CA LEU A 13 18.61 -17.07 -25.64
C LEU A 13 19.57 -16.51 -26.70
N ARG A 14 19.35 -15.26 -27.14
CA ARG A 14 20.11 -14.63 -28.21
C ARG A 14 20.01 -13.12 -28.14
N ARG A 15 21.01 -12.46 -28.74
CA ARG A 15 21.08 -11.01 -28.89
C ARG A 15 20.86 -10.63 -30.35
N THR A 16 20.10 -9.56 -30.60
CA THR A 16 19.85 -8.98 -31.92
C THR A 16 19.98 -7.45 -31.87
N GLU A 17 19.84 -6.78 -32.99
CA GLU A 17 19.78 -5.31 -33.06
C GLU A 17 18.56 -4.71 -32.34
N HIS A 18 17.48 -5.48 -32.19
CA HIS A 18 16.26 -5.06 -31.51
C HIS A 18 16.32 -5.25 -29.98
N GLY A 19 17.25 -6.05 -29.48
CA GLY A 19 17.40 -6.38 -28.07
C GLY A 19 17.75 -7.84 -27.79
N LEU A 20 17.36 -8.32 -26.61
CA LEU A 20 17.54 -9.70 -26.20
C LEU A 20 16.24 -10.49 -26.40
N TYR A 21 16.35 -11.69 -26.92
CA TYR A 21 15.24 -12.64 -26.91
C TYR A 21 15.40 -13.59 -25.72
N LEU A 22 14.34 -13.66 -24.93
CA LEU A 22 14.23 -14.44 -23.71
C LEU A 22 13.38 -15.69 -23.96
N GLY A 23 13.70 -16.79 -23.28
CA GLY A 23 12.96 -18.04 -23.41
C GLY A 23 11.57 -17.92 -22.84
N GLY A 24 10.58 -18.00 -23.71
CA GLY A 24 9.17 -18.09 -23.35
C GLY A 24 8.67 -19.53 -23.21
N ASP A 25 7.39 -19.73 -23.39
CA ASP A 25 6.76 -21.06 -23.43
C ASP A 25 6.22 -21.36 -24.85
N GLU A 26 5.62 -22.54 -25.03
CA GLU A 26 5.09 -22.97 -26.34
C GLU A 26 4.05 -21.99 -26.93
N LYS A 27 3.36 -21.23 -26.09
CA LYS A 27 2.33 -20.29 -26.51
C LYS A 27 2.88 -18.90 -26.81
N SER A 28 3.84 -18.45 -26.00
CA SER A 28 4.43 -17.09 -26.12
C SER A 28 5.59 -17.05 -27.11
N GLY A 29 6.27 -18.18 -27.39
CA GLY A 29 7.51 -18.20 -28.13
C GLY A 29 8.61 -17.39 -27.41
N ASP A 30 9.63 -16.97 -28.17
CA ASP A 30 10.68 -16.09 -27.66
C ASP A 30 10.13 -14.70 -27.36
N ILE A 31 10.44 -14.16 -26.17
CA ILE A 31 9.95 -12.86 -25.71
C ILE A 31 11.05 -11.81 -25.88
N LEU A 32 10.75 -10.73 -26.58
CA LEU A 32 11.72 -9.63 -26.79
C LEU A 32 11.83 -8.76 -25.52
N LEU A 33 13.07 -8.57 -25.05
CA LEU A 33 13.47 -7.48 -24.18
C LEU A 33 14.10 -6.39 -25.08
N PRO A 34 13.47 -5.23 -25.29
CA PRO A 34 13.95 -4.19 -26.19
C PRO A 34 15.33 -3.68 -25.83
N GLN A 35 16.10 -3.25 -26.85
CA GLN A 35 17.50 -2.82 -26.72
C GLN A 35 17.72 -1.76 -25.64
N ARG A 36 16.76 -0.84 -25.42
CA ARG A 36 16.83 0.22 -24.40
C ARG A 36 16.89 -0.31 -22.96
N PHE A 37 16.47 -1.56 -22.72
CA PHE A 37 16.51 -2.22 -21.41
C PHE A 37 17.70 -3.16 -21.26
N VAL A 38 18.47 -3.34 -22.34
CA VAL A 38 19.62 -4.23 -22.36
C VAL A 38 20.82 -3.53 -21.75
N LYS A 39 21.42 -4.18 -20.75
CA LYS A 39 22.64 -3.72 -20.11
C LYS A 39 23.84 -4.54 -20.57
N PRO A 40 25.09 -3.98 -20.52
CA PRO A 40 26.29 -4.67 -20.95
C PRO A 40 26.55 -6.01 -20.23
N GLU A 41 26.17 -6.09 -18.95
CA GLU A 41 26.36 -7.26 -18.10
C GLU A 41 25.38 -8.41 -18.35
N MET A 42 24.43 -8.27 -19.25
CA MET A 42 23.47 -9.32 -19.60
C MET A 42 24.06 -10.25 -20.66
N HIS A 43 24.29 -11.52 -20.32
CA HIS A 43 24.91 -12.51 -21.20
C HIS A 43 23.96 -13.64 -21.59
N ILE A 44 24.17 -14.21 -22.77
CA ILE A 44 23.40 -15.37 -23.27
C ILE A 44 23.55 -16.54 -22.29
N GLY A 45 22.45 -17.21 -21.97
CA GLY A 45 22.37 -18.32 -21.02
C GLY A 45 22.05 -17.90 -19.58
N GLU A 46 22.16 -16.62 -19.24
CA GLU A 46 21.79 -16.13 -17.91
C GLU A 46 20.28 -16.01 -17.73
N ALA A 47 19.82 -16.20 -16.49
CA ALA A 47 18.44 -15.98 -16.09
C ALA A 47 18.24 -14.50 -15.69
N LEU A 48 17.19 -13.89 -16.23
CA LEU A 48 16.85 -12.49 -15.99
C LEU A 48 15.42 -12.40 -15.47
N GLU A 49 15.20 -11.70 -14.35
CA GLU A 49 13.87 -11.32 -13.88
C GLU A 49 13.36 -10.12 -14.68
N VAL A 50 12.25 -10.30 -15.37
CA VAL A 50 11.60 -9.31 -16.21
C VAL A 50 10.10 -9.26 -15.95
N PHE A 51 9.52 -8.10 -16.13
CA PHE A 51 8.06 -7.95 -16.17
C PHE A 51 7.58 -8.20 -17.60
N VAL A 52 6.57 -9.07 -17.76
CA VAL A 52 6.04 -9.43 -19.08
C VAL A 52 4.67 -8.79 -19.28
N TYR A 53 4.52 -8.05 -20.38
CA TYR A 53 3.29 -7.33 -20.70
C TYR A 53 3.04 -7.30 -22.22
N LEU A 54 2.01 -6.59 -22.67
CA LEU A 54 1.70 -6.42 -24.09
C LEU A 54 2.13 -5.03 -24.59
N ASP A 55 2.86 -4.97 -25.68
CA ASP A 55 3.22 -3.72 -26.34
C ASP A 55 2.00 -3.06 -27.04
N GLN A 56 2.23 -1.97 -27.79
CA GLN A 56 1.16 -1.25 -28.48
C GLN A 56 0.49 -2.08 -29.59
N GLU A 57 1.19 -3.04 -30.15
CA GLU A 57 0.72 -3.96 -31.17
C GLU A 57 0.19 -5.27 -30.57
N GLU A 58 0.07 -5.33 -29.23
CA GLU A 58 -0.42 -6.46 -28.44
C GLU A 58 0.43 -7.72 -28.51
N ARG A 59 1.73 -7.55 -28.82
CA ARG A 59 2.72 -8.62 -28.75
C ARG A 59 3.24 -8.75 -27.31
N ILE A 60 3.51 -9.97 -26.90
CA ILE A 60 4.14 -10.24 -25.59
C ILE A 60 5.56 -9.70 -25.61
N ILE A 61 5.89 -8.83 -24.66
CA ILE A 61 7.18 -8.13 -24.56
C ILE A 61 7.64 -8.10 -23.10
N ALA A 62 8.93 -8.05 -22.89
CA ALA A 62 9.55 -7.94 -21.57
C ALA A 62 10.10 -6.54 -21.30
N THR A 63 10.17 -6.16 -20.03
CA THR A 63 10.84 -4.96 -19.55
C THR A 63 11.53 -5.22 -18.21
N THR A 64 12.59 -4.47 -17.95
CA THR A 64 13.22 -4.37 -16.62
C THR A 64 12.63 -3.22 -15.78
N GLU A 65 11.73 -2.42 -16.35
CA GLU A 65 10.97 -1.42 -15.59
C GLU A 65 10.03 -2.11 -14.60
N ARG A 66 9.77 -1.43 -13.50
CA ARG A 66 8.86 -1.90 -12.47
C ARG A 66 7.56 -1.12 -12.53
N PRO A 67 6.43 -1.74 -12.90
CA PRO A 67 5.14 -1.07 -12.84
C PRO A 67 4.73 -0.78 -11.40
N LEU A 68 3.82 0.17 -11.23
CA LEU A 68 3.24 0.53 -9.93
C LEU A 68 2.34 -0.55 -9.33
N ALA A 69 1.88 -1.47 -10.17
CA ALA A 69 1.13 -2.66 -9.76
C ALA A 69 1.21 -3.73 -10.86
N LYS A 70 1.09 -4.98 -10.47
CA LYS A 70 0.97 -6.13 -11.36
C LYS A 70 -0.45 -6.71 -11.36
N VAL A 71 -0.71 -7.68 -12.20
CA VAL A 71 -1.99 -8.41 -12.20
C VAL A 71 -2.24 -9.02 -10.82
N GLY A 72 -3.45 -8.84 -10.30
CA GLY A 72 -3.81 -9.26 -8.95
C GLY A 72 -3.58 -8.19 -7.88
N GLU A 73 -3.15 -6.99 -8.24
CA GLU A 73 -2.85 -5.94 -7.26
C GLU A 73 -3.74 -4.71 -7.42
N PHE A 74 -3.93 -4.02 -6.30
CA PHE A 74 -4.57 -2.71 -6.24
C PHE A 74 -3.55 -1.59 -6.25
N ALA A 75 -3.86 -0.52 -6.99
CA ALA A 75 -3.04 0.69 -7.01
C ALA A 75 -3.86 1.96 -7.18
N TYR A 76 -3.30 3.08 -6.74
CA TYR A 76 -3.76 4.41 -7.08
C TYR A 76 -3.03 4.88 -8.32
N LEU A 77 -3.75 4.99 -9.44
CA LEU A 77 -3.16 5.36 -10.73
C LEU A 77 -3.78 6.64 -11.28
N GLU A 78 -2.94 7.51 -11.83
CA GLU A 78 -3.37 8.75 -12.47
C GLU A 78 -3.78 8.51 -13.93
N VAL A 79 -4.86 9.16 -14.35
CA VAL A 79 -5.32 9.16 -15.75
C VAL A 79 -4.40 10.04 -16.59
N ALA A 80 -3.66 9.43 -17.51
CA ALA A 80 -2.82 10.14 -18.49
C ALA A 80 -3.66 10.84 -19.55
N TRP A 81 -4.62 10.12 -20.13
CA TRP A 81 -5.52 10.59 -21.17
C TRP A 81 -6.78 9.72 -21.26
N THR A 82 -7.76 10.18 -22.04
CA THR A 82 -9.04 9.48 -22.27
C THR A 82 -9.41 9.52 -23.74
N ASN A 83 -10.18 8.52 -24.17
CA ASN A 83 -10.79 8.51 -25.50
C ASN A 83 -12.26 8.06 -25.42
N GLN A 84 -12.87 7.76 -26.58
CA GLN A 84 -14.27 7.32 -26.69
C GLN A 84 -14.54 5.92 -26.09
N TYR A 85 -13.52 5.16 -25.69
CA TYR A 85 -13.66 3.80 -25.15
C TYR A 85 -13.36 3.72 -23.65
N GLY A 86 -12.54 4.64 -23.11
CA GLY A 86 -12.15 4.61 -21.71
C GLY A 86 -11.05 5.58 -21.33
N ALA A 87 -10.39 5.26 -20.24
CA ALA A 87 -9.26 5.99 -19.69
C ALA A 87 -7.98 5.15 -19.77
N PHE A 88 -6.85 5.84 -19.89
CA PHE A 88 -5.51 5.25 -19.91
C PHE A 88 -4.75 5.78 -18.70
N LEU A 89 -4.25 4.84 -17.88
CA LEU A 89 -3.69 5.11 -16.58
C LEU A 89 -2.17 4.93 -16.60
N ARG A 90 -1.44 5.90 -16.06
CA ARG A 90 0.00 5.79 -15.85
C ARG A 90 0.28 4.75 -14.77
N TRP A 91 0.92 3.67 -15.13
CA TRP A 91 1.26 2.59 -14.21
C TRP A 91 2.75 2.24 -14.18
N GLY A 92 3.58 3.11 -14.73
CA GLY A 92 5.05 3.00 -14.67
C GLY A 92 5.68 2.33 -15.89
N LEU A 93 4.91 1.94 -16.89
CA LEU A 93 5.40 1.39 -18.17
C LEU A 93 5.07 2.32 -19.33
N MET A 94 5.72 2.11 -20.47
CA MET A 94 5.49 2.93 -21.68
C MET A 94 4.07 2.88 -22.20
N LYS A 95 3.43 1.72 -22.16
CA LYS A 95 2.03 1.56 -22.55
C LYS A 95 1.18 1.79 -21.31
N ASP A 96 0.37 2.85 -21.32
CA ASP A 96 -0.58 3.13 -20.26
C ASP A 96 -1.59 1.97 -20.10
N LEU A 97 -2.04 1.73 -18.88
CA LEU A 97 -2.99 0.67 -18.57
C LEU A 97 -4.40 1.13 -18.91
N PHE A 98 -5.11 0.38 -19.72
CA PHE A 98 -6.45 0.72 -20.17
C PHE A 98 -7.52 0.38 -19.13
N CYS A 99 -8.45 1.32 -18.89
CA CYS A 99 -9.65 1.13 -18.07
C CYS A 99 -10.88 1.50 -18.91
N PRO A 100 -11.58 0.52 -19.52
CA PRO A 100 -12.75 0.77 -20.35
C PRO A 100 -13.90 1.34 -19.52
N PHE A 101 -14.82 2.05 -20.14
CA PHE A 101 -15.95 2.66 -19.45
C PHE A 101 -16.79 1.67 -18.65
N ARG A 102 -16.95 0.42 -19.15
CA ARG A 102 -17.64 -0.65 -18.43
C ARG A 102 -17.00 -1.04 -17.10
N GLU A 103 -15.71 -0.73 -16.92
CA GLU A 103 -14.93 -1.04 -15.72
C GLU A 103 -14.76 0.19 -14.80
N GLN A 104 -15.29 1.34 -15.18
CA GLN A 104 -15.29 2.55 -14.36
C GLN A 104 -16.56 2.62 -13.50
N LYS A 105 -16.45 3.09 -12.25
CA LYS A 105 -17.63 3.43 -11.40
C LYS A 105 -18.22 4.78 -11.78
N GLN A 106 -17.35 5.70 -12.16
CA GLN A 106 -17.68 7.03 -12.66
C GLN A 106 -16.70 7.37 -13.78
N ARG A 107 -17.09 8.28 -14.66
CA ARG A 107 -16.21 8.72 -15.76
C ARG A 107 -14.90 9.27 -15.20
N MET A 108 -13.80 8.61 -15.54
CA MET A 108 -12.46 9.01 -15.15
C MET A 108 -12.04 10.27 -15.90
N GLN A 109 -11.33 11.17 -15.24
CA GLN A 109 -10.91 12.47 -15.75
C GLN A 109 -9.38 12.54 -15.79
N ARG A 110 -8.84 13.10 -16.87
CA ARG A 110 -7.40 13.32 -17.04
C ARG A 110 -6.81 14.08 -15.84
N GLY A 111 -5.64 13.63 -15.37
CA GLY A 111 -4.91 14.23 -14.25
C GLY A 111 -5.48 13.87 -12.86
N LYS A 112 -6.59 13.12 -12.79
CA LYS A 112 -7.11 12.60 -11.53
C LYS A 112 -6.66 11.16 -11.31
N GLY A 113 -6.40 10.81 -10.04
CA GLY A 113 -6.06 9.46 -9.64
C GLY A 113 -7.26 8.66 -9.14
N TYR A 114 -7.20 7.36 -9.36
CA TYR A 114 -8.26 6.43 -8.98
C TYR A 114 -7.65 5.13 -8.43
N ILE A 115 -8.31 4.56 -7.42
CA ILE A 115 -7.98 3.20 -6.98
C ILE A 115 -8.54 2.22 -8.00
N VAL A 116 -7.67 1.36 -8.50
CA VAL A 116 -8.00 0.33 -9.48
C VAL A 116 -7.37 -1.00 -9.10
N TYR A 117 -7.92 -2.08 -9.64
CA TYR A 117 -7.35 -3.41 -9.62
C TYR A 117 -6.85 -3.77 -11.02
N VAL A 118 -5.66 -4.35 -11.12
CA VAL A 118 -5.05 -4.76 -12.40
C VAL A 118 -5.43 -6.20 -12.67
N LYS A 119 -5.98 -6.46 -13.86
CA LYS A 119 -6.41 -7.79 -14.29
C LYS A 119 -6.07 -8.08 -15.74
N VAL A 120 -6.12 -9.35 -16.10
CA VAL A 120 -6.22 -9.80 -17.50
C VAL A 120 -7.70 -9.91 -17.86
N ASP A 121 -8.11 -9.36 -18.98
CA ASP A 121 -9.45 -9.51 -19.52
C ASP A 121 -9.62 -10.94 -20.08
N GLU A 122 -10.63 -11.66 -19.64
CA GLU A 122 -10.83 -13.07 -19.99
C GLU A 122 -11.15 -13.28 -21.49
N GLU A 123 -11.80 -12.27 -22.13
CA GLU A 123 -12.19 -12.34 -23.53
C GLU A 123 -11.06 -11.97 -24.48
N SER A 124 -10.37 -10.85 -24.20
CA SER A 124 -9.34 -10.30 -25.09
C SER A 124 -7.92 -10.66 -24.71
N TYR A 125 -7.71 -11.26 -23.51
CA TYR A 125 -6.40 -11.57 -22.92
C TYR A 125 -5.48 -10.34 -22.76
N ARG A 126 -6.08 -9.12 -22.70
CA ARG A 126 -5.36 -7.86 -22.51
C ARG A 126 -5.27 -7.49 -21.05
N LEU A 127 -4.18 -6.81 -20.71
CA LEU A 127 -4.06 -6.18 -19.40
C LEU A 127 -5.00 -4.97 -19.31
N MET A 128 -5.77 -4.91 -18.25
CA MET A 128 -6.67 -3.78 -18.00
C MET A 128 -6.81 -3.47 -16.51
N ALA A 129 -7.28 -2.24 -16.25
CA ALA A 129 -7.67 -1.78 -14.93
C ALA A 129 -9.20 -1.84 -14.76
N THR A 130 -9.64 -2.08 -13.53
CA THR A 130 -11.04 -1.90 -13.13
C THR A 130 -11.12 -1.06 -11.84
N ALA A 131 -12.05 -0.10 -11.81
CA ALA A 131 -12.39 0.65 -10.60
C ALA A 131 -13.44 -0.06 -9.73
N LYS A 132 -13.97 -1.21 -10.18
CA LYS A 132 -14.93 -2.04 -9.44
C LYS A 132 -14.19 -2.96 -8.46
N VAL A 133 -13.33 -2.37 -7.64
CA VAL A 133 -12.36 -3.06 -6.78
C VAL A 133 -13.00 -4.02 -5.79
N GLU A 134 -14.24 -3.77 -5.35
CA GLU A 134 -14.95 -4.62 -4.38
C GLU A 134 -15.08 -6.07 -4.83
N LYS A 135 -15.13 -6.30 -6.15
CA LYS A 135 -15.26 -7.65 -6.72
C LYS A 135 -14.02 -8.54 -6.53
N TYR A 136 -12.90 -7.91 -6.20
CA TYR A 136 -11.60 -8.54 -6.08
C TYR A 136 -11.08 -8.58 -4.63
N LEU A 137 -11.90 -8.05 -3.71
CA LEU A 137 -11.62 -8.14 -2.28
C LEU A 137 -12.17 -9.45 -1.73
N THR A 138 -11.40 -10.09 -0.88
CA THR A 138 -11.74 -11.36 -0.25
C THR A 138 -12.35 -11.10 1.12
N ASP A 139 -13.29 -11.94 1.53
CA ASP A 139 -13.77 -12.00 2.91
C ASP A 139 -12.65 -12.54 3.81
N ALA A 140 -12.29 -11.79 4.86
CA ALA A 140 -11.22 -12.20 5.75
C ALA A 140 -11.58 -13.45 6.58
N ASN A 141 -12.87 -13.76 6.76
CA ASN A 141 -13.32 -14.97 7.45
C ASN A 141 -13.13 -16.25 6.61
N GLU A 142 -12.98 -16.12 5.28
CA GLU A 142 -12.74 -17.23 4.37
C GLU A 142 -11.23 -17.48 4.12
N ALA A 143 -10.35 -16.69 4.74
CA ALA A 143 -8.92 -16.82 4.55
C ALA A 143 -8.35 -18.04 5.30
N GLU A 144 -7.48 -18.81 4.64
CA GLU A 144 -6.74 -19.91 5.29
C GLU A 144 -5.87 -19.42 6.47
N THR A 145 -5.30 -18.22 6.31
CA THR A 145 -4.54 -17.50 7.34
C THR A 145 -5.30 -16.22 7.69
N PHE A 146 -5.98 -16.26 8.81
CA PHE A 146 -6.80 -15.18 9.28
C PHE A 146 -5.97 -14.06 9.92
N PRO A 147 -6.15 -12.76 9.57
CA PRO A 147 -5.48 -11.67 10.25
C PRO A 147 -5.89 -11.62 11.73
N LYS A 148 -4.91 -11.60 12.63
CA LYS A 148 -5.15 -11.59 14.08
C LYS A 148 -5.00 -10.18 14.64
N HIS A 149 -5.71 -9.92 15.73
CA HIS A 149 -5.56 -8.68 16.48
C HIS A 149 -4.08 -8.38 16.82
N GLY A 150 -3.62 -7.20 16.43
CA GLY A 150 -2.24 -6.74 16.62
C GLY A 150 -1.26 -7.12 15.53
N ASP A 151 -1.65 -7.91 14.52
CA ASP A 151 -0.79 -8.18 13.37
C ASP A 151 -0.57 -6.89 12.57
N ALA A 152 0.68 -6.68 12.14
CA ALA A 152 1.01 -5.59 11.23
C ALA A 152 0.46 -5.90 9.84
N CYS A 153 -0.06 -4.90 9.16
CA CYS A 153 -0.60 -5.01 7.81
C CYS A 153 -0.30 -3.76 6.98
N ASP A 154 -0.27 -3.93 5.66
CA ASP A 154 -0.14 -2.84 4.71
C ASP A 154 -1.53 -2.37 4.25
N CYS A 155 -1.74 -1.06 4.25
CA CYS A 155 -3.01 -0.47 3.85
C CYS A 155 -2.85 0.50 2.69
N LEU A 156 -3.71 0.36 1.69
CA LEU A 156 -3.91 1.36 0.64
C LEU A 156 -5.20 2.13 0.94
N VAL A 157 -5.09 3.43 1.17
CA VAL A 157 -6.25 4.29 1.45
C VAL A 157 -7.12 4.40 0.20
N TRP A 158 -8.36 3.94 0.32
CA TRP A 158 -9.25 3.80 -0.84
C TRP A 158 -10.24 4.95 -0.97
N GLN A 159 -11.06 5.19 0.06
CA GLN A 159 -12.18 6.13 -0.02
C GLN A 159 -12.47 6.75 1.34
N LYS A 160 -12.63 8.08 1.40
CA LYS A 160 -13.15 8.79 2.58
C LYS A 160 -14.63 8.46 2.77
N THR A 161 -15.03 8.25 4.03
CA THR A 161 -16.41 8.03 4.48
C THR A 161 -16.69 8.90 5.70
N ASP A 162 -17.95 8.94 6.17
CA ASP A 162 -18.35 9.67 7.37
C ASP A 162 -17.70 9.09 8.66
N LEU A 163 -17.27 7.84 8.64
CA LEU A 163 -16.65 7.16 9.79
C LEU A 163 -15.11 7.17 9.76
N GLY A 164 -14.50 7.63 8.66
CA GLY A 164 -13.07 7.55 8.43
C GLY A 164 -12.72 7.18 7.00
N PHE A 165 -11.82 6.24 6.80
CA PHE A 165 -11.43 5.78 5.47
C PHE A 165 -11.65 4.28 5.30
N LYS A 166 -12.23 3.91 4.16
CA LYS A 166 -12.07 2.55 3.64
C LYS A 166 -10.64 2.37 3.18
N VAL A 167 -10.06 1.24 3.49
CA VAL A 167 -8.70 0.86 3.09
C VAL A 167 -8.71 -0.53 2.46
N ILE A 168 -7.70 -0.83 1.65
CA ILE A 168 -7.42 -2.18 1.16
C ILE A 168 -6.25 -2.70 1.99
N VAL A 169 -6.49 -3.76 2.74
CA VAL A 169 -5.55 -4.38 3.68
C VAL A 169 -4.83 -5.53 2.98
N ASP A 170 -3.49 -5.55 3.03
CA ASP A 170 -2.60 -6.58 2.48
C ASP A 170 -2.92 -6.93 1.01
N ASN A 171 -3.33 -5.91 0.24
CA ASN A 171 -3.73 -6.07 -1.16
C ASN A 171 -4.84 -7.12 -1.37
N ARG A 172 -5.66 -7.38 -0.36
CA ARG A 172 -6.61 -8.51 -0.37
C ARG A 172 -7.95 -8.22 0.30
N TYR A 173 -7.96 -7.55 1.46
CA TYR A 173 -9.17 -7.43 2.28
C TYR A 173 -9.71 -6.01 2.29
N GLN A 174 -11.04 -5.87 2.42
CA GLN A 174 -11.64 -4.58 2.70
C GLN A 174 -11.45 -4.25 4.18
N GLY A 175 -10.86 -3.08 4.46
CA GLY A 175 -10.69 -2.57 5.81
C GLY A 175 -11.38 -1.24 6.07
N GLN A 176 -11.46 -0.88 7.34
CA GLN A 176 -11.93 0.40 7.84
C GLN A 176 -10.91 0.98 8.82
N LEU A 177 -10.51 2.21 8.57
CA LEU A 177 -9.71 3.04 9.47
C LEU A 177 -10.60 4.18 9.97
N TYR A 178 -10.84 4.26 11.27
CA TYR A 178 -11.75 5.23 11.87
C TYR A 178 -11.10 6.59 12.10
N ASP A 179 -11.87 7.69 11.96
CA ASP A 179 -11.38 9.07 12.12
C ASP A 179 -10.75 9.33 13.49
N ASN A 180 -11.27 8.73 14.56
CA ASN A 180 -10.75 8.88 15.91
C ASN A 180 -9.38 8.21 16.14
N GLN A 181 -8.87 7.49 15.15
CA GLN A 181 -7.55 6.85 15.17
C GLN A 181 -6.57 7.50 14.18
N ILE A 182 -7.03 8.54 13.46
CA ILE A 182 -6.25 9.25 12.44
C ILE A 182 -5.74 10.56 13.05
N PHE A 183 -4.43 10.67 13.19
CA PHE A 183 -3.74 11.82 13.77
C PHE A 183 -2.85 12.56 12.75
N GLN A 184 -2.97 12.21 11.47
CA GLN A 184 -2.25 12.84 10.36
C GLN A 184 -3.17 12.95 9.14
N PRO A 185 -2.95 13.95 8.27
CA PRO A 185 -3.73 14.07 7.03
C PRO A 185 -3.55 12.82 6.15
N LEU A 186 -4.65 12.22 5.73
CA LEU A 186 -4.68 11.09 4.82
C LEU A 186 -5.44 11.44 3.55
N ARG A 187 -4.99 10.89 2.43
CA ARG A 187 -5.60 11.05 1.11
C ARG A 187 -5.80 9.70 0.45
N THR A 188 -6.81 9.60 -0.41
CA THR A 188 -6.98 8.44 -1.29
C THR A 188 -5.70 8.20 -2.09
N GLY A 189 -5.21 6.97 -2.06
CA GLY A 189 -3.97 6.56 -2.70
C GLY A 189 -2.76 6.45 -1.77
N ASP A 190 -2.84 7.00 -0.54
CA ASP A 190 -1.76 6.85 0.43
C ASP A 190 -1.57 5.38 0.79
N ARG A 191 -0.31 4.95 0.90
CA ARG A 191 0.08 3.66 1.46
C ARG A 191 0.64 3.86 2.86
N LEU A 192 0.22 3.02 3.77
CA LEU A 192 0.62 3.12 5.18
C LEU A 192 0.66 1.73 5.82
N SER A 193 1.54 1.59 6.80
CA SER A 193 1.53 0.42 7.68
C SER A 193 0.55 0.66 8.81
N ALA A 194 -0.24 -0.36 9.10
CA ALA A 194 -1.28 -0.34 10.12
C ALA A 194 -1.25 -1.65 10.93
N PHE A 195 -2.13 -1.78 11.88
CA PHE A 195 -2.31 -2.97 12.70
C PHE A 195 -3.77 -3.41 12.65
N VAL A 196 -3.99 -4.71 12.59
CA VAL A 196 -5.33 -5.29 12.67
C VAL A 196 -5.90 -5.04 14.07
N ASP A 197 -7.03 -4.37 14.16
CA ASP A 197 -7.78 -4.22 15.41
C ASP A 197 -8.69 -5.44 15.62
N HIS A 198 -9.60 -5.70 14.69
CA HIS A 198 -10.39 -6.95 14.68
C HIS A 198 -10.96 -7.23 13.28
N VAL A 199 -11.38 -8.46 13.07
CA VAL A 199 -12.12 -8.85 11.88
C VAL A 199 -13.60 -8.95 12.25
N ARG A 200 -14.44 -8.28 11.46
CA ARG A 200 -15.87 -8.22 11.66
C ARG A 200 -16.54 -9.51 11.17
N GLN A 201 -17.78 -9.72 11.60
CA GLN A 201 -18.60 -10.84 11.10
C GLN A 201 -18.88 -10.78 9.60
N ASP A 202 -18.86 -9.55 9.00
CA ASP A 202 -19.03 -9.33 7.56
C ASP A 202 -17.70 -9.46 6.77
N GLY A 203 -16.65 -10.02 7.37
CA GLY A 203 -15.37 -10.28 6.75
C GLY A 203 -14.48 -9.06 6.51
N LYS A 204 -14.90 -7.88 6.97
CA LYS A 204 -14.08 -6.68 6.87
C LYS A 204 -13.11 -6.56 8.04
N VAL A 205 -11.99 -5.90 7.81
CA VAL A 205 -10.90 -5.75 8.78
C VAL A 205 -10.88 -4.33 9.33
N ASP A 206 -11.14 -4.15 10.61
CA ASP A 206 -10.88 -2.87 11.26
C ASP A 206 -9.40 -2.75 11.57
N VAL A 207 -8.81 -1.61 11.19
CA VAL A 207 -7.39 -1.35 11.34
C VAL A 207 -7.13 -0.07 12.13
N THR A 208 -5.97 -0.01 12.77
CA THR A 208 -5.49 1.15 13.53
C THR A 208 -4.07 1.52 13.12
N LEU A 209 -3.73 2.81 13.14
CA LEU A 209 -2.39 3.30 12.80
C LEU A 209 -1.37 3.08 13.93
N GLN A 210 -1.84 2.72 15.09
CA GLN A 210 -0.99 2.53 16.26
C GLN A 210 -1.06 1.09 16.76
N PRO A 211 0.06 0.51 17.21
CA PRO A 211 0.06 -0.80 17.84
C PRO A 211 -0.98 -0.85 18.94
N THR A 212 -1.75 -1.92 19.02
CA THR A 212 -2.83 -2.05 20.00
C THR A 212 -2.33 -2.57 21.34
N GLY A 213 -3.01 -2.20 22.44
CA GLY A 213 -2.81 -2.77 23.76
C GLY A 213 -1.53 -2.36 24.48
N ARG A 214 -0.86 -3.33 25.17
CA ARG A 214 0.33 -3.09 25.99
C ARG A 214 1.53 -2.62 25.16
N ARG A 215 1.67 -3.11 23.92
CA ARG A 215 2.76 -2.74 23.00
C ARG A 215 2.68 -1.26 22.63
N GLN A 216 1.50 -0.75 22.29
CA GLN A 216 1.27 0.68 22.01
C GLN A 216 1.71 1.57 23.18
N THR A 217 1.38 1.15 24.42
CA THR A 217 1.74 1.92 25.61
C THR A 217 3.26 1.90 25.85
N LEU A 218 3.93 0.78 25.64
CA LEU A 218 5.38 0.64 25.82
C LEU A 218 6.14 1.41 24.73
N ASP A 219 5.75 1.26 23.46
CA ASP A 219 6.38 1.96 22.34
C ASP A 219 6.25 3.48 22.51
N PHE A 220 5.08 3.96 22.90
CA PHE A 220 4.88 5.41 23.15
C PHE A 220 5.57 5.88 24.43
N ALA A 221 5.69 5.05 25.47
CA ALA A 221 6.45 5.41 26.67
C ALA A 221 7.93 5.67 26.34
N GLU A 222 8.53 4.88 25.44
CA GLU A 222 9.90 5.12 24.96
C GLU A 222 10.02 6.40 24.14
N VAL A 223 9.04 6.69 23.27
CA VAL A 223 8.97 7.94 22.51
C VAL A 223 8.86 9.15 23.45
N LEU A 224 7.99 9.08 24.46
CA LEU A 224 7.81 10.14 25.44
C LEU A 224 9.08 10.35 26.29
N LEU A 225 9.74 9.28 26.67
CA LEU A 225 10.97 9.34 27.42
C LEU A 225 12.11 9.99 26.61
N ARG A 226 12.25 9.61 25.33
CA ARG A 226 13.20 10.25 24.41
C ARG A 226 12.89 11.75 24.24
N TYR A 227 11.61 12.10 24.03
CA TYR A 227 11.19 13.48 23.95
C TYR A 227 11.60 14.29 25.19
N LEU A 228 11.45 13.74 26.39
CA LEU A 228 11.88 14.38 27.62
C LEU A 228 13.39 14.61 27.64
N TYR A 229 14.20 13.63 27.25
CA TYR A 229 15.66 13.80 27.18
C TYR A 229 16.07 14.91 26.18
N GLU A 230 15.41 14.99 25.03
CA GLU A 230 15.71 15.97 23.99
C GLU A 230 15.21 17.39 24.34
N ASN A 231 14.25 17.53 25.24
CA ASN A 231 13.61 18.80 25.62
C ASN A 231 13.92 19.24 27.06
N GLY A 232 15.14 18.98 27.54
CA GLY A 232 15.59 19.46 28.83
C GLY A 232 14.89 18.84 30.04
N GLY A 233 14.44 17.61 29.90
CA GLY A 233 13.85 16.82 30.97
C GLY A 233 12.38 17.11 31.26
N ARG A 234 11.71 17.95 30.43
CA ARG A 234 10.33 18.38 30.71
C ARG A 234 9.39 18.26 29.53
N CYS A 235 8.11 18.01 29.80
CA CYS A 235 7.01 18.07 28.86
C CYS A 235 5.84 18.83 29.53
N ASN A 236 5.40 19.93 28.91
CA ASN A 236 4.31 20.79 29.41
C ASN A 236 2.91 20.18 29.27
N LEU A 237 2.82 18.93 28.79
CA LEU A 237 1.58 18.19 28.71
C LEU A 237 1.50 17.21 29.90
N SER A 238 0.29 17.09 30.45
CA SER A 238 -0.03 16.16 31.54
C SER A 238 -1.28 15.34 31.17
N ASP A 239 -1.69 14.48 32.06
CA ASP A 239 -2.95 13.72 31.91
C ASP A 239 -4.20 14.61 32.00
N HIS A 240 -4.07 15.89 32.43
CA HIS A 240 -5.12 16.91 32.42
C HIS A 240 -5.20 17.69 31.11
N SER A 241 -4.16 17.66 30.27
CA SER A 241 -4.14 18.34 28.96
C SER A 241 -5.26 17.88 28.05
N SER A 242 -5.72 18.74 27.13
CA SER A 242 -6.79 18.40 26.19
C SER A 242 -6.35 17.27 25.23
N ALA A 243 -7.30 16.51 24.72
CA ALA A 243 -7.03 15.44 23.76
C ALA A 243 -6.41 15.99 22.46
N GLU A 244 -6.83 17.20 22.06
CA GLU A 244 -6.34 17.90 20.86
C GLU A 244 -4.87 18.26 20.99
N LEU A 245 -4.44 18.90 22.11
CA LEU A 245 -3.04 19.24 22.35
C LEU A 245 -2.12 18.01 22.38
N ILE A 246 -2.58 16.91 22.96
CA ILE A 246 -1.83 15.64 23.00
C ILE A 246 -1.71 15.05 21.60
N ALA A 247 -2.82 15.05 20.84
CA ALA A 247 -2.83 14.54 19.47
C ALA A 247 -1.94 15.37 18.53
N ASP A 248 -2.00 16.69 18.62
CA ASP A 248 -1.17 17.60 17.81
C ASP A 248 0.33 17.43 18.09
N ARG A 249 0.68 17.19 19.36
CA ARG A 249 2.09 17.08 19.75
C ARG A 249 2.70 15.72 19.53
N PHE A 250 1.95 14.64 19.82
CA PHE A 250 2.45 13.29 19.89
C PHE A 250 1.76 12.29 18.94
N HIS A 251 0.72 12.74 18.25
CA HIS A 251 -0.08 11.89 17.33
C HIS A 251 -0.63 10.62 18.01
N VAL A 252 -0.98 10.72 19.30
CA VAL A 252 -1.56 9.62 20.08
C VAL A 252 -2.87 10.05 20.76
N SER A 253 -3.69 9.07 21.12
CA SER A 253 -4.90 9.36 21.91
C SER A 253 -4.54 9.74 23.34
N LYS A 254 -5.38 10.57 23.99
CA LYS A 254 -5.23 10.91 25.42
C LYS A 254 -5.18 9.67 26.32
N LYS A 255 -5.90 8.58 25.95
CA LYS A 255 -5.87 7.31 26.67
C LYS A 255 -4.50 6.63 26.60
N THR A 256 -3.86 6.63 25.43
CA THR A 256 -2.51 6.10 25.22
C THR A 256 -1.49 6.92 25.98
N PHE A 257 -1.59 8.25 25.89
CA PHE A 257 -0.72 9.17 26.63
C PHE A 257 -0.79 8.93 28.14
N LYS A 258 -1.99 8.90 28.75
CA LYS A 258 -2.19 8.60 30.16
C LYS A 258 -1.58 7.27 30.60
N LYS A 259 -1.77 6.22 29.78
CA LYS A 259 -1.22 4.89 30.08
C LYS A 259 0.31 4.89 30.07
N ALA A 260 0.93 5.56 29.09
CA ALA A 260 2.39 5.67 28.97
C ALA A 260 2.99 6.46 30.13
N VAL A 261 2.40 7.61 30.45
CA VAL A 261 2.81 8.41 31.64
C VAL A 261 2.72 7.58 32.91
N GLY A 262 1.61 6.87 33.11
CA GLY A 262 1.45 5.96 34.26
C GLY A 262 2.46 4.80 34.31
N ASP A 263 2.89 4.28 33.15
CA ASP A 263 3.92 3.26 33.05
C ASP A 263 5.29 3.84 33.44
N LEU A 264 5.68 4.96 32.84
CA LEU A 264 6.93 5.65 33.15
C LEU A 264 7.02 6.07 34.64
N TYR A 265 5.89 6.55 35.19
CA TYR A 265 5.82 6.90 36.61
C TYR A 265 6.02 5.68 37.53
N ARG A 266 5.36 4.56 37.25
CA ARG A 266 5.57 3.30 37.99
C ARG A 266 7.01 2.78 37.90
N ARG A 267 7.66 3.00 36.76
CA ARG A 267 9.08 2.67 36.54
C ARG A 267 10.02 3.70 37.17
N ARG A 268 9.51 4.73 37.83
CA ARG A 268 10.27 5.85 38.45
C ARG A 268 11.18 6.59 37.47
N LEU A 269 10.79 6.67 36.20
CA LEU A 269 11.54 7.38 35.18
C LEU A 269 11.06 8.81 35.00
N VAL A 270 9.84 9.13 35.47
CA VAL A 270 9.26 10.46 35.41
C VAL A 270 8.53 10.79 36.72
N THR A 271 8.41 12.09 36.99
CA THR A 271 7.52 12.67 38.01
C THR A 271 6.41 13.48 37.31
N ILE A 272 5.24 13.56 37.95
CA ILE A 272 4.07 14.30 37.44
C ILE A 272 3.89 15.51 38.35
N GLY A 273 4.04 16.71 37.79
CA GLY A 273 3.85 17.98 38.49
C GLY A 273 2.67 18.77 37.95
N GLU A 274 2.38 19.92 38.57
CA GLU A 274 1.31 20.83 38.12
C GLU A 274 1.56 21.39 36.70
N GLU A 275 2.83 21.59 36.33
CA GLU A 275 3.25 22.14 35.02
C GLU A 275 3.49 21.04 33.94
N GLY A 276 3.28 19.78 34.24
CA GLY A 276 3.48 18.69 33.29
C GLY A 276 4.30 17.52 33.84
N ILE A 277 5.05 16.88 32.95
CA ILE A 277 5.86 15.67 33.22
C ILE A 277 7.33 16.07 33.21
N LEU A 278 8.07 15.60 34.22
CA LEU A 278 9.50 15.82 34.38
C LEU A 278 10.24 14.47 34.44
N LEU A 279 11.46 14.40 33.91
CA LEU A 279 12.34 13.28 34.16
C LEU A 279 12.61 13.15 35.67
N ALA A 280 12.61 11.93 36.20
CA ALA A 280 13.07 11.68 37.56
C ALA A 280 14.61 11.83 37.63
N GLU A 281 15.11 12.43 38.69
CA GLU A 281 16.55 12.54 38.94
C GLU A 281 17.21 11.16 39.21
#